data_4ffcdf4a29cc4d1ed44db89121598216
#
_entry.id   4ffcdf4a29cc4d1ed44db89121598216
#
_cell.length_a   1.000
_cell.length_b   1.000
_cell.length_c   1.000
_cell.angle_alpha   90.00
_cell.angle_beta   90.00
_cell.angle_gamma   90.00
#
_symmetry.space_group_name_H-M   'P 1'
#
loop_
_entity.id
_entity.type
_entity.pdbx_description
1 polymer ?
#
loop_
_entity_poly.entity_id
_entity_poly.type
_entity_poly.pdbx_seq_one_letter_code
_entity_poly.pdbx_strand_id
1 'polypeptide(L)'
;MKNTANILMNEVEKRNPHQPEFLQAVSEVLEDVYPILEKESKYKDANIFERLVEPERVIMFRVPWLDNNGQFQVNRGYRVQYNSALGPYKGGLRFHPTVNLSVLKFLGFEQTFKNALTSLPLGGGKGGSDFDPRGKSDNEVMKFCQSFMTELSKYIGSNTDVPAGDIGVGSREIGFLFGQYKRLKNVFDGTLTGKKTNWGGSEARTEATGYGTVYFAEHMLKTKNEGFNNKNVVISGSGNVAQYACKKVIELGGKVLTLSDSSGY
;
A
#
# COMPACT_ATOMS: atom_id res chain seq x y z
N MET A 1 -16.24 13.43 26.06
CA MET A 1 -16.07 12.71 24.81
C MET A 1 -15.21 13.50 23.79
N LYS A 2 -15.70 14.58 23.18
CA LYS A 2 -14.91 15.35 22.19
C LYS A 2 -13.58 15.93 22.70
N ASN A 3 -13.44 16.20 24.01
CA ASN A 3 -12.24 16.83 24.56
C ASN A 3 -11.01 15.91 24.58
N THR A 4 -11.19 14.63 24.91
CA THR A 4 -10.05 13.68 25.01
C THR A 4 -9.56 13.23 23.62
N ALA A 5 -10.46 12.97 22.66
CA ALA A 5 -10.08 12.68 21.28
C ALA A 5 -9.32 13.86 20.65
N ASN A 6 -9.76 15.10 20.90
CA ASN A 6 -9.05 16.30 20.47
C ASN A 6 -7.67 16.45 21.12
N ILE A 7 -7.51 16.07 22.39
CA ILE A 7 -6.20 16.09 23.04
C ILE A 7 -5.25 15.09 22.38
N LEU A 8 -5.71 13.87 22.12
CA LEU A 8 -4.91 12.86 21.41
C LEU A 8 -4.50 13.37 20.02
N MET A 9 -5.44 13.92 19.26
CA MET A 9 -5.16 14.44 17.92
C MET A 9 -4.17 15.60 17.94
N ASN A 10 -4.30 16.53 18.89
CA ASN A 10 -3.36 17.64 19.07
C ASN A 10 -1.93 17.17 19.35
N GLU A 11 -1.75 16.08 20.11
CA GLU A 11 -0.41 15.51 20.35
C GLU A 11 0.16 14.87 19.08
N VAL A 12 -0.67 14.22 18.27
CA VAL A 12 -0.25 13.68 16.96
C VAL A 12 0.17 14.81 16.02
N GLU A 13 -0.60 15.89 15.95
CA GLU A 13 -0.29 17.07 15.12
C GLU A 13 1.04 17.73 15.51
N LYS A 14 1.28 17.91 16.80
CA LYS A 14 2.56 18.47 17.30
C LYS A 14 3.79 17.65 16.89
N ARG A 15 3.65 16.33 16.86
CA ARG A 15 4.74 15.42 16.47
C ARG A 15 4.91 15.31 14.96
N ASN A 16 3.88 15.63 14.19
CA ASN A 16 3.84 15.42 12.74
C ASN A 16 3.50 16.71 11.98
N PRO A 17 4.23 17.82 12.21
CA PRO A 17 3.98 19.06 11.50
C PRO A 17 4.17 18.84 9.99
N HIS A 18 3.31 19.46 9.18
CA HIS A 18 3.37 19.40 7.72
C HIS A 18 3.14 17.99 7.12
N GLN A 19 2.36 17.13 7.79
CA GLN A 19 1.98 15.82 7.29
C GLN A 19 0.45 15.68 7.14
N PRO A 20 -0.20 16.47 6.26
CA PRO A 20 -1.66 16.57 6.20
C PRO A 20 -2.34 15.25 5.85
N GLU A 21 -1.79 14.46 4.92
CA GLU A 21 -2.39 13.18 4.52
C GLU A 21 -2.36 12.18 5.68
N PHE A 22 -1.27 12.16 6.44
CA PHE A 22 -1.16 11.31 7.62
C PHE A 22 -2.12 11.74 8.73
N LEU A 23 -2.19 13.03 9.02
CA LEU A 23 -3.06 13.57 10.05
C LEU A 23 -4.54 13.33 9.73
N GLN A 24 -4.95 13.45 8.47
CA GLN A 24 -6.31 13.13 8.04
C GLN A 24 -6.64 11.67 8.30
N ALA A 25 -5.79 10.74 7.87
CA ALA A 25 -6.03 9.30 8.07
C ALA A 25 -6.09 8.92 9.55
N VAL A 26 -5.25 9.52 10.40
CA VAL A 26 -5.28 9.31 11.84
C VAL A 26 -6.58 9.83 12.44
N SER A 27 -7.04 11.01 12.04
CA SER A 27 -8.30 11.59 12.52
C SER A 27 -9.51 10.71 12.19
N GLU A 28 -9.60 10.22 10.96
CA GLU A 28 -10.68 9.35 10.50
C GLU A 28 -10.72 8.04 11.30
N VAL A 29 -9.56 7.38 11.46
CA VAL A 29 -9.50 6.14 12.26
C VAL A 29 -9.78 6.40 13.74
N LEU A 30 -9.32 7.52 14.29
CA LEU A 30 -9.60 7.86 15.69
C LEU A 30 -11.10 8.01 15.95
N GLU A 31 -11.84 8.63 15.04
CA GLU A 31 -13.29 8.77 15.17
C GLU A 31 -13.98 7.40 15.31
N ASP A 32 -13.53 6.41 14.54
CA ASP A 32 -14.11 5.05 14.55
C ASP A 32 -13.69 4.21 15.76
N VAL A 33 -12.43 4.33 16.21
CA VAL A 33 -11.91 3.47 17.29
C VAL A 33 -12.07 4.09 18.69
N TYR A 34 -12.25 5.40 18.79
CA TYR A 34 -12.33 6.13 20.07
C TYR A 34 -13.41 5.58 21.01
N PRO A 35 -14.64 5.22 20.58
CA PRO A 35 -15.64 4.64 21.47
C PRO A 35 -15.17 3.33 22.15
N ILE A 36 -14.33 2.55 21.47
CA ILE A 36 -13.77 1.32 22.04
C ILE A 36 -12.66 1.66 23.04
N LEU A 37 -11.79 2.62 22.71
CA LEU A 37 -10.72 3.08 23.61
C LEU A 37 -11.27 3.69 24.89
N GLU A 38 -12.39 4.39 24.82
CA GLU A 38 -13.05 4.99 25.98
C GLU A 38 -13.70 3.94 26.89
N LYS A 39 -14.33 2.93 26.29
CA LYS A 39 -15.04 1.86 26.99
C LYS A 39 -14.11 0.87 27.70
N GLU A 40 -12.97 0.58 27.10
CA GLU A 40 -12.04 -0.46 27.54
C GLU A 40 -10.77 0.15 28.14
N SER A 41 -10.73 0.31 29.47
CA SER A 41 -9.61 0.95 30.19
C SER A 41 -8.24 0.32 29.85
N LYS A 42 -8.19 -1.00 29.61
CA LYS A 42 -6.96 -1.71 29.25
C LYS A 42 -6.25 -1.12 28.02
N TYR A 43 -6.99 -0.58 27.05
CA TYR A 43 -6.40 0.03 25.86
C TYR A 43 -5.86 1.42 26.15
N LYS A 44 -6.57 2.18 26.98
CA LYS A 44 -6.14 3.50 27.44
C LYS A 44 -4.89 3.38 28.33
N ASP A 45 -4.90 2.47 29.30
CA ASP A 45 -3.79 2.27 30.24
C ASP A 45 -2.51 1.80 29.54
N ALA A 46 -2.65 1.11 28.40
CA ALA A 46 -1.55 0.66 27.54
C ALA A 46 -1.13 1.70 26.48
N ASN A 47 -1.72 2.89 26.43
CA ASN A 47 -1.50 3.92 25.39
C ASN A 47 -1.56 3.33 23.97
N ILE A 48 -2.57 2.50 23.69
CA ILE A 48 -2.64 1.75 22.43
C ILE A 48 -2.73 2.69 21.25
N PHE A 49 -3.54 3.76 21.31
CA PHE A 49 -3.69 4.69 20.21
C PHE A 49 -2.37 5.42 19.90
N GLU A 50 -1.71 5.95 20.91
CA GLU A 50 -0.43 6.66 20.79
C GLU A 50 0.65 5.76 20.17
N ARG A 51 0.63 4.48 20.49
CA ARG A 51 1.52 3.48 19.88
C ARG A 51 1.14 3.13 18.45
N LEU A 52 -0.16 3.12 18.11
CA LEU A 52 -0.63 2.83 16.76
C LEU A 52 -0.35 3.96 15.78
N VAL A 53 -0.31 5.20 16.23
CA VAL A 53 -0.03 6.34 15.36
C VAL A 53 1.46 6.62 15.14
N GLU A 54 2.34 5.91 15.85
CA GLU A 54 3.78 6.07 15.71
C GLU A 54 4.37 4.87 14.96
N PRO A 55 5.02 5.05 13.79
CA PRO A 55 5.67 3.96 13.09
C PRO A 55 6.88 3.44 13.89
N GLU A 56 7.10 2.13 13.88
CA GLU A 56 8.25 1.53 14.57
C GLU A 56 9.58 2.01 13.96
N ARG A 57 9.61 2.24 12.64
CA ARG A 57 10.82 2.73 11.96
C ARG A 57 10.50 3.40 10.64
N VAL A 58 11.20 4.49 10.36
CA VAL A 58 11.23 5.15 9.06
C VAL A 58 12.64 5.13 8.50
N ILE A 59 12.79 4.62 7.29
CA ILE A 59 14.05 4.58 6.56
C ILE A 59 13.90 5.48 5.34
N MET A 60 14.80 6.46 5.21
CA MET A 60 14.88 7.36 4.06
C MET A 60 16.29 7.27 3.48
N PHE A 61 16.38 7.16 2.16
CA PHE A 61 17.65 7.02 1.47
C PHE A 61 17.64 7.72 0.10
N ARG A 62 18.83 8.07 -0.35
CA ARG A 62 19.06 8.65 -1.68
C ARG A 62 19.12 7.54 -2.73
N VAL A 63 18.48 7.77 -3.89
CA VAL A 63 18.47 6.85 -5.03
C VAL A 63 19.07 7.56 -6.26
N PRO A 64 20.38 7.49 -6.49
CA PRO A 64 21.01 8.01 -7.70
C PRO A 64 20.92 6.98 -8.82
N TRP A 65 20.59 7.42 -10.04
CA TRP A 65 20.52 6.56 -11.22
C TRP A 65 20.86 7.34 -12.50
N LEU A 66 21.27 6.63 -13.55
CA LEU A 66 21.60 7.22 -14.85
C LEU A 66 20.42 7.09 -15.81
N ASP A 67 20.00 8.22 -16.39
CA ASP A 67 19.02 8.20 -17.49
C ASP A 67 19.65 7.72 -18.83
N ASN A 68 18.86 7.70 -19.89
CA ASN A 68 19.32 7.28 -21.22
C ASN A 68 20.32 8.26 -21.86
N ASN A 69 20.38 9.50 -21.38
CA ASN A 69 21.33 10.51 -21.84
C ASN A 69 22.67 10.50 -21.06
N GLY A 70 22.81 9.55 -20.12
CA GLY A 70 23.99 9.48 -19.25
C GLY A 70 24.01 10.55 -18.14
N GLN A 71 22.88 11.20 -17.87
CA GLN A 71 22.73 12.19 -16.82
C GLN A 71 22.39 11.52 -15.49
N PHE A 72 23.06 11.92 -14.40
CA PHE A 72 22.70 11.47 -13.07
C PHE A 72 21.39 12.13 -12.61
N GLN A 73 20.43 11.29 -12.28
CA GLN A 73 19.18 11.66 -11.63
C GLN A 73 19.24 11.24 -10.16
N VAL A 74 18.51 11.94 -9.29
CA VAL A 74 18.47 11.68 -7.86
C VAL A 74 17.04 11.73 -7.36
N ASN A 75 16.57 10.62 -6.81
CA ASN A 75 15.28 10.50 -6.15
C ASN A 75 15.45 10.18 -4.67
N ARG A 76 14.36 10.32 -3.89
CA ARG A 76 14.27 9.85 -2.51
C ARG A 76 13.58 8.51 -2.46
N GLY A 77 14.18 7.57 -1.76
CA GLY A 77 13.56 6.30 -1.41
C GLY A 77 13.13 6.28 0.06
N TYR A 78 12.04 5.58 0.33
CA TYR A 78 11.48 5.44 1.67
C TYR A 78 11.01 4.02 1.94
N ARG A 79 11.12 3.58 3.20
CA ARG A 79 10.39 2.46 3.75
C ARG A 79 9.92 2.81 5.16
N VAL A 80 8.62 2.78 5.36
CA VAL A 80 7.98 2.90 6.67
C VAL A 80 7.64 1.49 7.14
N GLN A 81 8.37 1.00 8.12
CA GLN A 81 8.10 -0.21 8.87
C GLN A 81 7.17 0.20 10.00
N TYR A 82 5.85 0.06 9.75
CA TYR A 82 4.88 0.76 10.55
C TYR A 82 4.56 0.01 11.84
N ASN A 83 4.18 -1.25 11.75
CA ASN A 83 3.81 -2.06 12.90
C ASN A 83 4.07 -3.54 12.64
N SER A 84 4.76 -4.22 13.57
CA SER A 84 5.10 -5.63 13.49
C SER A 84 4.39 -6.51 14.51
N ALA A 85 3.41 -5.99 15.23
CA ALA A 85 2.74 -6.71 16.32
C ALA A 85 2.09 -8.03 15.89
N LEU A 86 1.60 -8.11 14.65
CA LEU A 86 0.96 -9.30 14.09
C LEU A 86 1.86 -10.15 13.20
N GLY A 87 3.05 -9.67 12.85
CA GLY A 87 3.99 -10.38 11.98
C GLY A 87 4.91 -9.46 11.19
N PRO A 88 5.67 -9.97 10.22
CA PRO A 88 6.55 -9.18 9.37
C PRO A 88 5.84 -7.99 8.75
N TYR A 89 6.54 -6.86 8.62
CA TYR A 89 5.98 -5.69 7.93
C TYR A 89 5.58 -6.09 6.51
N LYS A 90 4.37 -5.68 6.09
CA LYS A 90 3.83 -6.04 4.78
C LYS A 90 3.11 -4.85 4.16
N GLY A 91 3.48 -4.51 2.92
CA GLY A 91 2.81 -3.47 2.17
C GLY A 91 3.58 -3.03 0.93
N GLY A 92 2.89 -2.31 0.04
CA GLY A 92 3.39 -1.96 -1.29
C GLY A 92 4.52 -0.93 -1.32
N LEU A 93 5.19 -0.88 -2.47
CA LEU A 93 6.07 0.21 -2.88
C LEU A 93 5.32 1.05 -3.93
N ARG A 94 5.27 2.36 -3.73
CA ARG A 94 4.67 3.32 -4.67
C ARG A 94 5.76 4.14 -5.36
N PHE A 95 5.74 4.18 -6.70
CA PHE A 95 6.58 5.08 -7.48
C PHE A 95 5.71 6.12 -8.15
N HIS A 96 5.72 7.34 -7.60
CA HIS A 96 4.91 8.44 -8.08
C HIS A 96 5.48 9.79 -7.59
N PRO A 97 5.44 10.87 -8.40
CA PRO A 97 5.99 12.18 -8.01
C PRO A 97 5.42 12.76 -6.69
N THR A 98 4.21 12.37 -6.31
CA THR A 98 3.58 12.84 -5.06
C THR A 98 4.06 12.11 -3.81
N VAL A 99 4.92 11.08 -3.95
CA VAL A 99 5.41 10.33 -2.79
C VAL A 99 6.30 11.19 -1.91
N ASN A 100 5.89 11.31 -0.66
CA ASN A 100 6.62 11.95 0.42
C ASN A 100 6.41 11.14 1.71
N LEU A 101 7.00 11.59 2.82
CA LEU A 101 6.90 10.87 4.09
C LEU A 101 5.47 10.86 4.64
N SER A 102 4.71 11.96 4.51
CA SER A 102 3.31 12.02 4.96
C SER A 102 2.46 10.98 4.26
N VAL A 103 2.55 10.92 2.91
CA VAL A 103 1.85 9.93 2.08
C VAL A 103 2.20 8.49 2.51
N LEU A 104 3.47 8.20 2.74
CA LEU A 104 3.87 6.84 3.10
C LEU A 104 3.55 6.47 4.55
N LYS A 105 3.51 7.44 5.46
CA LYS A 105 3.04 7.21 6.83
C LYS A 105 1.55 6.90 6.86
N PHE A 106 0.70 7.69 6.17
CA PHE A 106 -0.72 7.39 6.13
C PHE A 106 -0.98 6.02 5.52
N LEU A 107 -0.35 5.72 4.39
CA LEU A 107 -0.51 4.43 3.74
C LEU A 107 0.00 3.25 4.60
N GLY A 108 1.06 3.43 5.37
CA GLY A 108 1.57 2.42 6.30
C GLY A 108 0.65 2.21 7.51
N PHE A 109 0.07 3.30 8.01
CA PHE A 109 -0.93 3.29 9.07
C PHE A 109 -2.18 2.51 8.65
N GLU A 110 -2.80 2.88 7.52
CA GLU A 110 -3.95 2.17 6.98
C GLU A 110 -3.64 0.70 6.64
N GLN A 111 -2.43 0.44 6.10
CA GLN A 111 -2.00 -0.93 5.78
C GLN A 111 -1.95 -1.82 7.02
N THR A 112 -1.64 -1.27 8.19
CA THR A 112 -1.65 -2.01 9.46
C THR A 112 -3.05 -2.55 9.77
N PHE A 113 -4.07 -1.73 9.68
CA PHE A 113 -5.47 -2.15 9.90
C PHE A 113 -5.96 -3.08 8.80
N LYS A 114 -5.66 -2.75 7.53
CA LYS A 114 -6.02 -3.61 6.40
C LYS A 114 -5.48 -5.04 6.58
N ASN A 115 -4.23 -5.19 6.98
CA ASN A 115 -3.62 -6.50 7.19
C ASN A 115 -4.21 -7.22 8.41
N ALA A 116 -4.46 -6.50 9.51
CA ALA A 116 -5.09 -7.05 10.70
C ALA A 116 -6.47 -7.67 10.41
N LEU A 117 -7.27 -7.03 9.55
CA LEU A 117 -8.60 -7.52 9.17
C LEU A 117 -8.57 -8.80 8.33
N THR A 118 -7.42 -9.21 7.78
CA THR A 118 -7.28 -10.49 7.05
C THR A 118 -7.14 -11.69 7.96
N SER A 119 -6.92 -11.51 9.26
CA SER A 119 -6.59 -12.57 10.24
C SER A 119 -5.27 -13.31 9.93
N LEU A 120 -4.47 -12.83 8.97
CA LEU A 120 -3.16 -13.40 8.66
C LEU A 120 -2.06 -12.76 9.55
N PRO A 121 -0.97 -13.49 9.81
CA PRO A 121 0.15 -12.98 10.62
C PRO A 121 1.00 -11.98 9.83
N LEU A 122 0.44 -10.83 9.52
CA LEU A 122 1.05 -9.76 8.73
C LEU A 122 1.00 -8.45 9.48
N GLY A 123 2.15 -7.83 9.64
CA GLY A 123 2.28 -6.44 10.10
C GLY A 123 1.96 -5.43 9.01
N GLY A 124 2.14 -4.16 9.30
CA GLY A 124 1.94 -3.05 8.37
C GLY A 124 3.26 -2.40 7.94
N GLY A 125 3.38 -2.09 6.66
CA GLY A 125 4.50 -1.33 6.13
C GLY A 125 4.17 -0.71 4.78
N LYS A 126 4.90 0.35 4.43
CA LYS A 126 4.74 1.03 3.14
C LYS A 126 6.06 1.64 2.70
N GLY A 127 6.31 1.66 1.42
CA GLY A 127 7.49 2.31 0.88
C GLY A 127 7.25 2.93 -0.48
N GLY A 128 8.30 3.50 -1.05
CA GLY A 128 8.22 4.08 -2.37
C GLY A 128 9.25 5.17 -2.62
N SER A 129 9.02 5.89 -3.70
CA SER A 129 9.88 6.98 -4.16
C SER A 129 9.08 8.02 -4.94
N ASP A 130 9.58 9.24 -4.96
CA ASP A 130 9.12 10.34 -5.83
C ASP A 130 9.48 10.14 -7.33
N PHE A 131 10.01 8.97 -7.69
CA PHE A 131 10.28 8.57 -9.07
C PHE A 131 8.99 8.37 -9.85
N ASP A 132 8.90 8.93 -11.06
CA ASP A 132 7.81 8.68 -12.00
C ASP A 132 8.26 7.68 -13.08
N PRO A 133 7.71 6.45 -13.09
CA PRO A 133 8.06 5.45 -14.11
C PRO A 133 7.39 5.70 -15.46
N ARG A 134 6.41 6.62 -15.53
CA ARG A 134 5.68 6.92 -16.77
C ARG A 134 6.59 7.60 -17.79
N GLY A 135 6.56 7.13 -19.02
CA GLY A 135 7.41 7.66 -20.11
C GLY A 135 8.89 7.29 -19.99
N LYS A 136 9.30 6.52 -18.97
CA LYS A 136 10.66 6.00 -18.85
C LYS A 136 10.82 4.67 -19.59
N SER A 137 11.97 4.48 -20.21
CA SER A 137 12.34 3.21 -20.83
C SER A 137 12.54 2.10 -19.77
N ASP A 138 12.44 0.85 -20.19
CA ASP A 138 12.72 -0.29 -19.32
C ASP A 138 14.13 -0.24 -18.71
N ASN A 139 15.10 0.27 -19.47
CA ASN A 139 16.48 0.42 -19.01
C ASN A 139 16.58 1.47 -17.88
N GLU A 140 15.92 2.60 -18.00
CA GLU A 140 15.87 3.63 -16.96
C GLU A 140 15.17 3.12 -15.68
N VAL A 141 14.00 2.48 -15.85
CA VAL A 141 13.27 1.90 -14.73
C VAL A 141 14.09 0.80 -14.05
N MET A 142 14.79 -0.04 -14.82
CA MET A 142 15.67 -1.07 -14.27
C MET A 142 16.82 -0.46 -13.46
N LYS A 143 17.51 0.55 -14.00
CA LYS A 143 18.63 1.24 -13.29
C LYS A 143 18.13 1.88 -11.99
N PHE A 144 16.97 2.55 -12.03
CA PHE A 144 16.35 3.11 -10.85
C PHE A 144 16.03 2.01 -9.81
N CYS A 145 15.34 0.94 -10.22
CA CYS A 145 14.98 -0.18 -9.33
C CYS A 145 16.22 -0.85 -8.71
N GLN A 146 17.29 -0.99 -9.46
CA GLN A 146 18.56 -1.55 -8.95
C GLN A 146 19.17 -0.64 -7.89
N SER A 147 19.22 0.67 -8.13
CA SER A 147 19.73 1.63 -7.15
C SER A 147 18.86 1.67 -5.90
N PHE A 148 17.55 1.73 -6.06
CA PHE A 148 16.58 1.71 -4.97
C PHE A 148 16.72 0.45 -4.11
N MET A 149 16.81 -0.72 -4.72
CA MET A 149 16.91 -1.99 -4.01
C MET A 149 18.28 -2.17 -3.34
N THR A 150 19.34 -1.56 -3.85
CA THR A 150 20.67 -1.60 -3.21
C THR A 150 20.61 -1.05 -1.79
N GLU A 151 19.84 0.00 -1.56
CA GLU A 151 19.63 0.54 -0.21
C GLU A 151 18.56 -0.25 0.55
N LEU A 152 17.40 -0.49 -0.06
CA LEU A 152 16.26 -1.14 0.60
C LEU A 152 16.59 -2.57 1.06
N SER A 153 17.41 -3.32 0.33
CA SER A 153 17.74 -4.71 0.64
C SER A 153 18.33 -4.93 2.03
N LYS A 154 18.89 -3.89 2.65
CA LYS A 154 19.46 -3.94 3.99
C LYS A 154 18.40 -4.15 5.09
N TYR A 155 17.16 -3.84 4.80
CA TYR A 155 16.06 -3.73 5.79
C TYR A 155 14.91 -4.69 5.55
N ILE A 156 14.91 -5.42 4.42
CA ILE A 156 13.82 -6.31 4.02
C ILE A 156 14.25 -7.77 3.99
N GLY A 157 13.30 -8.67 4.07
CA GLY A 157 13.49 -10.12 4.02
C GLY A 157 12.17 -10.84 4.26
N SER A 158 12.12 -12.12 3.89
CA SER A 158 10.90 -12.95 3.95
C SER A 158 10.26 -13.03 5.34
N ASN A 159 11.07 -12.92 6.41
CA ASN A 159 10.63 -13.01 7.80
C ASN A 159 10.68 -11.67 8.55
N THR A 160 11.02 -10.57 7.86
CA THR A 160 11.22 -9.25 8.49
C THR A 160 10.27 -8.22 7.89
N ASP A 161 10.37 -8.03 6.58
CA ASP A 161 9.62 -7.02 5.85
C ASP A 161 9.47 -7.47 4.38
N VAL A 162 8.24 -7.63 3.94
CA VAL A 162 7.90 -8.14 2.61
C VAL A 162 7.17 -7.08 1.80
N PRO A 163 7.88 -6.30 0.98
CA PRO A 163 7.27 -5.33 0.08
C PRO A 163 6.41 -5.99 -1.01
N ALA A 164 5.58 -5.18 -1.66
CA ALA A 164 4.70 -5.56 -2.76
C ALA A 164 4.61 -4.46 -3.80
N GLY A 165 3.85 -4.66 -4.87
CA GLY A 165 3.48 -3.61 -5.81
C GLY A 165 2.42 -2.67 -5.26
N ASP A 166 2.39 -1.46 -5.81
CA ASP A 166 1.40 -0.39 -5.60
C ASP A 166 1.41 0.52 -6.84
N ILE A 167 0.87 1.74 -6.77
CA ILE A 167 0.88 2.68 -7.90
C ILE A 167 2.31 2.85 -8.45
N GLY A 168 2.47 2.68 -9.76
CA GLY A 168 3.76 2.78 -10.45
C GLY A 168 4.71 1.60 -10.23
N VAL A 169 4.29 0.55 -9.52
CA VAL A 169 5.08 -0.67 -9.27
C VAL A 169 4.26 -1.90 -9.63
N GLY A 170 4.34 -2.29 -10.87
CA GLY A 170 3.72 -3.51 -11.40
C GLY A 170 4.70 -4.69 -11.45
N SER A 171 4.34 -5.73 -12.20
CA SER A 171 5.16 -6.94 -12.32
C SER A 171 6.54 -6.68 -12.96
N ARG A 172 6.67 -5.66 -13.81
CA ARG A 172 7.94 -5.22 -14.40
C ARG A 172 8.89 -4.71 -13.33
N GLU A 173 8.45 -3.73 -12.55
CA GLU A 173 9.22 -3.12 -11.46
C GLU A 173 9.56 -4.15 -10.38
N ILE A 174 8.60 -5.00 -10.01
CA ILE A 174 8.85 -6.11 -9.08
C ILE A 174 9.93 -7.04 -9.62
N GLY A 175 9.94 -7.32 -10.92
CA GLY A 175 10.99 -8.13 -11.55
C GLY A 175 12.37 -7.51 -11.40
N PHE A 176 12.53 -6.23 -11.68
CA PHE A 176 13.80 -5.52 -11.54
C PHE A 176 14.25 -5.41 -10.06
N LEU A 177 13.32 -5.13 -9.17
CA LEU A 177 13.58 -5.06 -7.72
C LEU A 177 14.00 -6.43 -7.16
N PHE A 178 13.26 -7.49 -7.49
CA PHE A 178 13.58 -8.84 -7.01
C PHE A 178 14.89 -9.37 -7.61
N GLY A 179 15.14 -9.11 -8.89
CA GLY A 179 16.39 -9.47 -9.53
C GLY A 179 17.60 -8.86 -8.84
N GLN A 180 17.52 -7.59 -8.45
CA GLN A 180 18.60 -6.93 -7.70
C GLN A 180 18.71 -7.46 -6.25
N TYR A 181 17.58 -7.66 -5.55
CA TYR A 181 17.56 -8.25 -4.22
C TYR A 181 18.26 -9.62 -4.20
N LYS A 182 17.88 -10.50 -5.14
CA LYS A 182 18.49 -11.82 -5.30
C LYS A 182 20.01 -11.74 -5.50
N ARG A 183 20.48 -10.80 -6.31
CA ARG A 183 21.93 -10.60 -6.55
C ARG A 183 22.66 -10.15 -5.29
N LEU A 184 22.07 -9.24 -4.50
CA LEU A 184 22.69 -8.67 -3.30
C LEU A 184 22.68 -9.66 -2.13
N LYS A 185 21.60 -10.40 -1.95
CA LYS A 185 21.41 -11.32 -0.82
C LYS A 185 21.83 -12.75 -1.12
N ASN A 186 22.00 -13.11 -2.40
CA ASN A 186 22.25 -14.48 -2.87
C ASN A 186 21.20 -15.49 -2.40
N VAL A 187 19.92 -15.08 -2.39
CA VAL A 187 18.78 -15.92 -1.99
C VAL A 187 17.65 -15.83 -3.00
N PHE A 188 16.82 -16.89 -3.05
CA PHE A 188 15.59 -16.92 -3.80
C PHE A 188 14.47 -17.31 -2.82
N ASP A 189 13.83 -16.31 -2.22
CA ASP A 189 12.88 -16.47 -1.12
C ASP A 189 11.56 -15.72 -1.35
N GLY A 190 10.71 -15.68 -0.31
CA GLY A 190 9.42 -15.01 -0.31
C GLY A 190 9.46 -13.49 -0.26
N THR A 191 10.63 -12.87 -0.23
CA THR A 191 10.74 -11.40 -0.25
C THR A 191 10.20 -10.83 -1.56
N LEU A 192 9.40 -9.78 -1.47
CA LEU A 192 8.62 -9.16 -2.53
C LEU A 192 7.47 -10.06 -3.05
N THR A 193 6.24 -9.63 -2.87
CA THR A 193 5.07 -10.21 -3.53
C THR A 193 4.72 -9.46 -4.81
N GLY A 194 3.91 -10.08 -5.68
CA GLY A 194 3.60 -9.54 -7.02
C GLY A 194 4.54 -10.06 -8.12
N LYS A 195 5.35 -11.07 -7.83
CA LYS A 195 6.13 -11.82 -8.81
C LYS A 195 5.20 -12.57 -9.76
N LYS A 196 5.66 -12.83 -11.00
CA LYS A 196 4.95 -13.74 -11.91
C LYS A 196 5.06 -15.19 -11.42
N THR A 197 4.11 -16.01 -11.79
CA THR A 197 4.02 -17.42 -11.37
C THR A 197 5.26 -18.24 -11.72
N ASN A 198 5.86 -17.98 -12.87
CA ASN A 198 7.04 -18.70 -13.35
C ASN A 198 8.35 -18.37 -12.60
N TRP A 199 8.32 -17.40 -11.65
CA TRP A 199 9.47 -17.09 -10.80
C TRP A 199 9.06 -16.76 -9.36
N GLY A 200 8.15 -17.57 -8.81
CA GLY A 200 7.78 -17.58 -7.39
C GLY A 200 6.60 -16.70 -7.00
N GLY A 201 5.77 -16.31 -7.94
CA GLY A 201 4.53 -15.59 -7.68
C GLY A 201 3.34 -16.51 -7.43
N SER A 202 2.26 -15.95 -6.91
CA SER A 202 0.99 -16.63 -6.66
C SER A 202 0.05 -16.47 -7.85
N GLU A 203 -0.72 -17.51 -8.13
CA GLU A 203 -1.85 -17.43 -9.05
C GLU A 203 -2.95 -16.50 -8.53
N ALA A 204 -3.83 -16.05 -9.41
CA ALA A 204 -4.96 -15.15 -9.14
C ALA A 204 -4.60 -13.82 -8.46
N ARG A 205 -3.30 -13.46 -8.34
CA ARG A 205 -2.90 -12.19 -7.71
C ARG A 205 -3.31 -10.98 -8.54
N THR A 206 -3.30 -11.09 -9.84
CA THR A 206 -3.59 -10.00 -10.77
C THR A 206 -5.05 -9.55 -10.64
N GLU A 207 -5.97 -10.48 -10.55
CA GLU A 207 -7.42 -10.26 -10.45
C GLU A 207 -7.92 -10.05 -9.02
N ALA A 208 -7.15 -10.48 -8.03
CA ALA A 208 -7.60 -10.61 -6.64
C ALA A 208 -8.23 -9.34 -6.06
N THR A 209 -7.66 -8.17 -6.31
CA THR A 209 -8.16 -6.91 -5.74
C THR A 209 -9.50 -6.52 -6.37
N GLY A 210 -9.59 -6.56 -7.70
CA GLY A 210 -10.83 -6.27 -8.42
C GLY A 210 -11.94 -7.24 -8.07
N TYR A 211 -11.66 -8.54 -8.08
CA TYR A 211 -12.63 -9.56 -7.72
C TYR A 211 -13.08 -9.44 -6.26
N GLY A 212 -12.15 -9.27 -5.34
CA GLY A 212 -12.43 -9.12 -3.91
C GLY A 212 -13.35 -7.92 -3.62
N THR A 213 -13.13 -6.79 -4.29
CA THR A 213 -13.99 -5.61 -4.19
C THR A 213 -15.42 -5.92 -4.60
N VAL A 214 -15.60 -6.63 -5.72
CA VAL A 214 -16.94 -7.00 -6.21
C VAL A 214 -17.61 -8.04 -5.31
N TYR A 215 -16.88 -9.05 -4.83
CA TYR A 215 -17.42 -9.99 -3.86
C TYR A 215 -17.88 -9.32 -2.57
N PHE A 216 -17.09 -8.38 -2.06
CA PHE A 216 -17.50 -7.62 -0.89
C PHE A 216 -18.77 -6.81 -1.14
N ALA A 217 -18.85 -6.11 -2.29
CA ALA A 217 -20.05 -5.38 -2.69
C ALA A 217 -21.27 -6.31 -2.86
N GLU A 218 -21.10 -7.51 -3.41
CA GLU A 218 -22.16 -8.51 -3.50
C GLU A 218 -22.68 -8.93 -2.11
N HIS A 219 -21.76 -9.16 -1.16
CA HIS A 219 -22.15 -9.47 0.22
C HIS A 219 -22.92 -8.30 0.87
N MET A 220 -22.53 -7.07 0.62
CA MET A 220 -23.27 -5.89 1.07
C MET A 220 -24.69 -5.84 0.46
N LEU A 221 -24.84 -6.10 -0.84
CA LEU A 221 -26.15 -6.18 -1.51
C LEU A 221 -27.02 -7.29 -0.91
N LYS A 222 -26.45 -8.45 -0.61
CA LYS A 222 -27.17 -9.60 0.02
C LYS A 222 -27.78 -9.23 1.37
N THR A 223 -27.23 -8.30 2.13
CA THR A 223 -27.86 -7.82 3.38
C THR A 223 -29.22 -7.14 3.15
N LYS A 224 -29.47 -6.72 1.91
CA LYS A 224 -30.73 -6.12 1.46
C LYS A 224 -31.54 -7.06 0.56
N ASN A 225 -31.18 -8.36 0.51
CA ASN A 225 -31.75 -9.36 -0.41
C ASN A 225 -31.59 -8.96 -1.89
N GLU A 226 -30.50 -8.29 -2.23
CA GLU A 226 -30.15 -7.86 -3.57
C GLU A 226 -28.84 -8.52 -4.06
N GLY A 227 -28.54 -8.39 -5.35
CA GLY A 227 -27.29 -8.82 -5.99
C GLY A 227 -26.99 -7.97 -7.21
N PHE A 228 -25.95 -8.32 -7.96
CA PHE A 228 -25.57 -7.57 -9.19
C PHE A 228 -26.51 -7.82 -10.36
N ASN A 229 -27.28 -8.90 -10.36
CA ASN A 229 -28.17 -9.20 -11.50
C ASN A 229 -29.09 -8.03 -11.82
N ASN A 230 -29.10 -7.61 -13.10
CA ASN A 230 -29.86 -6.45 -13.62
C ASN A 230 -29.50 -5.08 -13.01
N LYS A 231 -28.38 -4.94 -12.30
CA LYS A 231 -27.92 -3.64 -11.80
C LYS A 231 -27.04 -2.93 -12.83
N ASN A 232 -27.24 -1.62 -12.96
CA ASN A 232 -26.32 -0.74 -13.64
C ASN A 232 -25.19 -0.37 -12.67
N VAL A 233 -23.95 -0.54 -13.10
CA VAL A 233 -22.75 -0.32 -12.30
C VAL A 233 -21.82 0.68 -12.98
N VAL A 234 -21.35 1.65 -12.22
CA VAL A 234 -20.33 2.61 -12.63
C VAL A 234 -19.05 2.30 -11.86
N ILE A 235 -17.93 2.25 -12.56
CA ILE A 235 -16.62 1.94 -11.98
C ILE A 235 -15.70 3.15 -12.22
N SER A 236 -15.18 3.73 -11.14
CA SER A 236 -14.13 4.74 -11.22
C SER A 236 -12.78 4.09 -11.41
N GLY A 237 -12.02 4.55 -12.41
CA GLY A 237 -10.73 4.00 -12.80
C GLY A 237 -10.79 3.14 -14.07
N SER A 238 -9.65 2.94 -14.70
CA SER A 238 -9.47 2.10 -15.90
C SER A 238 -8.25 1.17 -15.79
N GLY A 239 -7.59 1.15 -14.64
CA GLY A 239 -6.43 0.32 -14.35
C GLY A 239 -6.79 -1.13 -14.03
N ASN A 240 -5.80 -1.89 -13.57
CA ASN A 240 -5.93 -3.33 -13.25
C ASN A 240 -7.15 -3.64 -12.37
N VAL A 241 -7.30 -2.96 -11.25
CA VAL A 241 -8.40 -3.21 -10.30
C VAL A 241 -9.76 -2.97 -10.95
N ALA A 242 -9.91 -1.85 -11.67
CA ALA A 242 -11.16 -1.50 -12.35
C ALA A 242 -11.53 -2.51 -13.45
N GLN A 243 -10.55 -2.95 -14.25
CA GLN A 243 -10.78 -3.93 -15.32
C GLN A 243 -11.24 -5.28 -14.77
N TYR A 244 -10.62 -5.78 -13.70
CA TYR A 244 -11.04 -7.04 -13.08
C TYR A 244 -12.34 -6.89 -12.28
N ALA A 245 -12.61 -5.73 -11.68
CA ALA A 245 -13.92 -5.44 -11.11
C ALA A 245 -15.01 -5.47 -12.18
N CYS A 246 -14.78 -4.81 -13.31
CA CYS A 246 -15.68 -4.84 -14.46
C CYS A 246 -15.99 -6.27 -14.91
N LYS A 247 -14.96 -7.08 -15.13
CA LYS A 247 -15.10 -8.49 -15.52
C LYS A 247 -15.97 -9.25 -14.51
N LYS A 248 -15.71 -9.10 -13.21
CA LYS A 248 -16.46 -9.83 -12.18
C LYS A 248 -17.91 -9.35 -12.04
N VAL A 249 -18.18 -8.06 -12.17
CA VAL A 249 -19.56 -7.53 -12.18
C VAL A 249 -20.37 -8.14 -13.33
N ILE A 250 -19.78 -8.23 -14.52
CA ILE A 250 -20.43 -8.84 -15.70
C ILE A 250 -20.70 -10.34 -15.47
N GLU A 251 -19.74 -11.06 -14.89
CA GLU A 251 -19.91 -12.48 -14.55
C GLU A 251 -21.07 -12.71 -13.53
N LEU A 252 -21.32 -11.73 -12.66
CA LEU A 252 -22.41 -11.77 -11.67
C LEU A 252 -23.74 -11.19 -12.20
N GLY A 253 -23.84 -10.93 -13.50
CA GLY A 253 -25.06 -10.47 -14.16
C GLY A 253 -25.32 -8.97 -14.08
N GLY A 254 -24.37 -8.19 -13.61
CA GLY A 254 -24.45 -6.73 -13.61
C GLY A 254 -24.06 -6.12 -14.98
N LYS A 255 -24.57 -4.92 -15.27
CA LYS A 255 -24.24 -4.16 -16.46
C LYS A 255 -23.30 -3.01 -16.09
N VAL A 256 -22.03 -3.10 -16.52
CA VAL A 256 -21.08 -2.00 -16.35
C VAL A 256 -21.33 -0.96 -17.44
N LEU A 257 -21.60 0.29 -17.02
CA LEU A 257 -21.89 1.41 -17.91
C LEU A 257 -20.64 2.19 -18.30
N THR A 258 -19.74 2.42 -17.32
CA THR A 258 -18.54 3.24 -17.52
C THR A 258 -17.34 2.69 -16.76
N LEU A 259 -16.17 2.93 -17.33
CA LEU A 259 -14.86 2.99 -16.68
C LEU A 259 -14.33 4.39 -16.90
N SER A 260 -13.56 4.94 -15.96
CA SER A 260 -13.07 6.32 -16.08
C SER A 260 -11.58 6.43 -15.75
N ASP A 261 -10.97 7.50 -16.24
CA ASP A 261 -9.64 7.93 -15.84
C ASP A 261 -9.59 9.47 -15.70
N SER A 262 -8.40 10.05 -15.59
CA SER A 262 -8.24 11.51 -15.50
C SER A 262 -8.65 12.26 -16.77
N SER A 263 -8.87 11.57 -17.88
CA SER A 263 -9.22 12.15 -19.18
C SER A 263 -10.72 12.05 -19.49
N GLY A 264 -11.47 11.21 -18.76
CA GLY A 264 -12.90 11.02 -18.97
C GLY A 264 -13.39 9.59 -18.70
N TYR A 265 -14.55 9.25 -19.28
CA TYR A 265 -15.22 7.95 -19.16
C TYR A 265 -15.71 7.46 -20.50
#